data_aed89b52351a47bbfba4f5613d93509c
#
_entry.id   aed89b52351a47bbfba4f5613d93509c
#
_cell.length_a   1.000
_cell.length_b   1.000
_cell.length_c   1.000
_cell.angle_alpha   90.00
_cell.angle_beta   90.00
_cell.angle_gamma   90.00
#
_symmetry.space_group_name_H-M   'P 1'
#
loop_
_entity.id
_entity.type
_entity.pdbx_description
1 polymer ?
#
loop_
_entity_poly.entity_id
_entity_poly.type
_entity_poly.pdbx_seq_one_letter_code
_entity_poly.pdbx_strand_id
1 'polypeptide(L)'
;MYDTQGHVLRQTLIAPGYRTLEIRMPRAFIDACRPGQFVHLRLPNIEASALRRPFSIYGAEGETLRLLYKTVGRGTARMNEWTEGTALQVLGPLGNGFPVDGTALPVLIAGGYGVAPLSFLASRLPRTGIVLIGGRTADDILVRDDFTRLGWEVRVATQDGSLGKEGLVTCLLDALLEKAAEPMELFACGPDGLLRAVGDRAIAHGLKGWLSLDKRMVCGVGACLACVQKLRRPDGTEWTGRVCEDGPVFESRAIVW
;
A
#
# COMPACT_ATOMS: atom_id res chain seq x y z
N MET A 1 -14.46 -0.57 -12.51
CA MET A 1 -14.96 -0.22 -11.15
C MET A 1 -16.29 -0.91 -10.93
N TYR A 2 -16.47 -1.54 -9.78
CA TYR A 2 -17.69 -2.26 -9.38
C TYR A 2 -18.17 -1.71 -8.04
N ASP A 3 -19.46 -1.70 -7.79
CA ASP A 3 -20.06 -1.54 -6.45
C ASP A 3 -20.83 -2.82 -6.16
N THR A 4 -20.26 -3.74 -5.40
CA THR A 4 -20.78 -5.08 -5.25
C THR A 4 -20.69 -5.58 -3.81
N GLN A 5 -21.52 -6.57 -3.49
CA GLN A 5 -21.50 -7.22 -2.20
C GLN A 5 -20.38 -8.26 -2.13
N GLY A 6 -19.63 -8.25 -1.04
CA GLY A 6 -18.69 -9.29 -0.65
C GLY A 6 -19.08 -9.91 0.67
N HIS A 7 -18.47 -11.04 1.02
CA HIS A 7 -18.68 -11.72 2.29
C HIS A 7 -17.33 -12.03 2.96
N VAL A 8 -17.22 -11.73 4.22
CA VAL A 8 -16.05 -12.08 5.02
C VAL A 8 -15.84 -13.59 4.99
N LEU A 9 -14.64 -14.03 4.60
CA LEU A 9 -14.19 -15.41 4.70
C LEU A 9 -13.46 -15.65 6.01
N ARG A 10 -12.53 -14.74 6.34
CA ARG A 10 -11.71 -14.85 7.53
C ARG A 10 -11.15 -13.49 7.93
N GLN A 11 -10.94 -13.33 9.22
CA GLN A 11 -10.19 -12.22 9.79
C GLN A 11 -9.18 -12.75 10.79
N THR A 12 -7.92 -12.27 10.69
CA THR A 12 -6.82 -12.76 11.53
C THR A 12 -6.07 -11.60 12.17
N LEU A 13 -5.87 -11.64 13.48
CA LEU A 13 -4.95 -10.76 14.20
C LEU A 13 -3.52 -11.22 13.89
N ILE A 14 -2.69 -10.35 13.32
CA ILE A 14 -1.31 -10.67 12.92
C ILE A 14 -0.24 -9.98 13.78
N ALA A 15 -0.59 -8.86 14.42
CA ALA A 15 0.20 -8.15 15.41
C ALA A 15 -0.73 -7.25 16.24
N PRO A 16 -0.30 -6.69 17.38
CA PRO A 16 -1.12 -5.79 18.19
C PRO A 16 -1.72 -4.65 17.37
N GLY A 17 -3.06 -4.64 17.25
CA GLY A 17 -3.81 -3.66 16.47
C GLY A 17 -3.80 -3.86 14.93
N TYR A 18 -3.13 -4.88 14.40
CA TYR A 18 -3.08 -5.17 12.97
C TYR A 18 -3.81 -6.47 12.62
N ARG A 19 -4.62 -6.42 11.57
CA ARG A 19 -5.39 -7.57 11.10
C ARG A 19 -5.32 -7.71 9.58
N THR A 20 -5.43 -8.94 9.14
CA THR A 20 -5.80 -9.27 7.75
C THR A 20 -7.28 -9.58 7.67
N LEU A 21 -7.90 -9.23 6.55
CA LEU A 21 -9.30 -9.50 6.23
C LEU A 21 -9.37 -10.14 4.85
N GLU A 22 -9.98 -11.31 4.77
CA GLU A 22 -10.24 -12.03 3.53
C GLU A 22 -11.74 -11.92 3.21
N ILE A 23 -12.05 -11.50 1.99
CA ILE A 23 -13.40 -11.24 1.51
C ILE A 23 -13.62 -12.04 0.24
N ARG A 24 -14.69 -12.85 0.19
CA ARG A 24 -15.16 -13.47 -1.05
C ARG A 24 -15.77 -12.41 -1.96
N MET A 25 -15.25 -12.34 -3.18
CA MET A 25 -15.68 -11.41 -4.21
C MET A 25 -15.95 -12.15 -5.52
N PRO A 26 -16.78 -11.61 -6.42
CA PRO A 26 -16.93 -12.17 -7.77
C PRO A 26 -15.59 -12.24 -8.51
N ARG A 27 -15.35 -13.30 -9.27
CA ARG A 27 -14.13 -13.51 -10.03
C ARG A 27 -13.74 -12.32 -10.91
N ALA A 28 -14.72 -11.72 -11.61
CA ALA A 28 -14.49 -10.54 -12.45
C ALA A 28 -13.94 -9.33 -11.65
N PHE A 29 -14.32 -9.19 -10.38
CA PHE A 29 -13.75 -8.17 -9.50
C PHE A 29 -12.28 -8.44 -9.20
N ILE A 30 -11.94 -9.69 -8.86
CA ILE A 30 -10.58 -10.11 -8.53
C ILE A 30 -9.65 -9.97 -9.74
N ASP A 31 -10.10 -10.38 -10.92
CA ASP A 31 -9.32 -10.29 -12.16
C ASP A 31 -9.03 -8.84 -12.59
N ALA A 32 -9.86 -7.89 -12.14
CA ALA A 32 -9.67 -6.46 -12.37
C ALA A 32 -8.67 -5.80 -11.39
N CYS A 33 -8.34 -6.46 -10.27
CA CYS A 33 -7.43 -5.89 -9.27
C CYS A 33 -5.98 -5.81 -9.78
N ARG A 34 -5.31 -4.69 -9.48
CA ARG A 34 -3.90 -4.46 -9.78
C ARG A 34 -3.15 -4.01 -8.51
N PRO A 35 -1.85 -4.34 -8.35
CA PRO A 35 -1.05 -3.85 -7.23
C PRO A 35 -1.05 -2.34 -7.13
N GLY A 36 -1.18 -1.81 -5.91
CA GLY A 36 -1.24 -0.37 -5.67
C GLY A 36 -2.65 0.22 -5.69
N GLN A 37 -3.64 -0.48 -6.23
CA GLN A 37 -5.05 -0.08 -6.13
C GLN A 37 -5.60 -0.29 -4.72
N PHE A 38 -6.75 0.32 -4.47
CA PHE A 38 -7.47 0.22 -3.20
C PHE A 38 -8.95 -0.08 -3.43
N VAL A 39 -9.66 -0.38 -2.35
CA VAL A 39 -11.11 -0.52 -2.31
C VAL A 39 -11.70 0.41 -1.26
N HIS A 40 -12.94 0.83 -1.45
CA HIS A 40 -13.75 1.51 -0.45
C HIS A 40 -14.79 0.57 0.15
N LEU A 41 -14.66 0.28 1.45
CA LEU A 41 -15.64 -0.54 2.18
C LEU A 41 -16.72 0.33 2.82
N ARG A 42 -17.98 -0.03 2.61
CA ARG A 42 -19.08 0.48 3.40
C ARG A 42 -19.20 -0.39 4.65
N LEU A 43 -19.08 0.25 5.81
CA LEU A 43 -19.12 -0.45 7.07
C LEU A 43 -20.58 -0.63 7.51
N PRO A 44 -21.10 -1.87 7.62
CA PRO A 44 -22.46 -2.11 8.06
C PRO A 44 -22.63 -1.71 9.54
N ASN A 45 -23.84 -1.30 9.90
CA ASN A 45 -24.25 -1.02 11.28
C ASN A 45 -23.46 0.11 12.00
N ILE A 46 -22.95 1.10 11.26
CA ILE A 46 -22.40 2.33 11.84
C ILE A 46 -23.33 3.48 11.44
N GLU A 47 -24.36 3.74 12.24
CA GLU A 47 -25.36 4.77 11.99
C GLU A 47 -24.78 6.18 11.78
N ALA A 48 -23.65 6.50 12.40
CA ALA A 48 -22.99 7.78 12.31
C ALA A 48 -21.95 7.90 11.16
N SER A 49 -21.77 6.87 10.31
CA SER A 49 -20.73 6.86 9.26
C SER A 49 -21.31 6.57 7.88
N ALA A 50 -21.80 7.61 7.23
CA ALA A 50 -22.23 7.54 5.83
C ALA A 50 -21.04 7.28 4.86
N LEU A 51 -19.80 7.52 5.32
CA LEU A 51 -18.60 7.44 4.47
C LEU A 51 -18.03 6.02 4.45
N ARG A 52 -17.65 5.57 3.26
CA ARG A 52 -16.81 4.38 3.06
C ARG A 52 -15.40 4.62 3.59
N ARG A 53 -14.64 3.55 3.76
CA ARG A 53 -13.22 3.61 4.20
C ARG A 53 -12.31 3.01 3.13
N PRO A 54 -11.22 3.70 2.75
CA PRO A 54 -10.25 3.18 1.80
C PRO A 54 -9.35 2.14 2.46
N PHE A 55 -9.07 1.06 1.72
CA PHE A 55 -8.08 0.04 2.09
C PHE A 55 -7.30 -0.38 0.87
N SER A 56 -5.98 -0.32 0.96
CA SER A 56 -5.11 -0.86 -0.09
C SER A 56 -5.33 -2.36 -0.26
N ILE A 57 -5.33 -2.81 -1.50
CA ILE A 57 -5.41 -4.24 -1.80
C ILE A 57 -4.08 -4.89 -1.41
N TYR A 58 -4.15 -5.83 -0.46
CA TYR A 58 -3.02 -6.64 0.00
C TYR A 58 -2.79 -7.88 -0.88
N GLY A 59 -3.86 -8.37 -1.52
CA GLY A 59 -3.80 -9.47 -2.46
C GLY A 59 -5.16 -9.74 -3.11
N ALA A 60 -5.13 -10.34 -4.29
CA ALA A 60 -6.32 -10.70 -5.05
C ALA A 60 -6.04 -11.99 -5.84
N GLU A 61 -6.71 -13.09 -5.46
CA GLU A 61 -6.51 -14.41 -6.06
C GLU A 61 -7.77 -15.26 -5.97
N GLY A 62 -8.09 -16.00 -7.04
CA GLY A 62 -9.29 -16.85 -7.11
C GLY A 62 -10.56 -15.99 -6.99
N GLU A 63 -11.27 -16.14 -5.89
CA GLU A 63 -12.42 -15.30 -5.50
C GLU A 63 -12.14 -14.54 -4.19
N THR A 64 -10.87 -14.44 -3.77
CA THR A 64 -10.48 -13.86 -2.49
C THR A 64 -9.77 -12.53 -2.68
N LEU A 65 -10.38 -11.48 -2.13
CA LEU A 65 -9.76 -10.18 -1.90
C LEU A 65 -9.15 -10.18 -0.50
N ARG A 66 -7.86 -9.85 -0.39
CA ARG A 66 -7.17 -9.71 0.90
C ARG A 66 -6.85 -8.24 1.18
N LEU A 67 -7.15 -7.81 2.38
CA LEU A 67 -6.83 -6.49 2.91
C LEU A 67 -6.01 -6.65 4.18
N LEU A 68 -5.16 -5.66 4.47
CA LEU A 68 -4.44 -5.52 5.73
C LEU A 68 -4.76 -4.16 6.31
N TYR A 69 -5.11 -4.10 7.60
CA TYR A 69 -5.48 -2.84 8.23
C TYR A 69 -5.01 -2.73 9.68
N LYS A 70 -4.88 -1.50 10.14
CA LYS A 70 -4.66 -1.15 11.55
C LYS A 70 -5.95 -0.66 12.18
N THR A 71 -6.21 -1.06 13.40
CA THR A 71 -7.30 -0.50 14.21
C THR A 71 -6.89 0.88 14.70
N VAL A 72 -7.45 1.93 14.07
CA VAL A 72 -7.08 3.33 14.35
C VAL A 72 -8.25 4.19 14.82
N GLY A 73 -9.48 3.67 14.80
CA GLY A 73 -10.66 4.43 15.18
C GLY A 73 -11.93 3.61 15.15
N ARG A 74 -13.08 4.25 15.42
CA ARG A 74 -14.39 3.57 15.56
C ARG A 74 -14.74 2.65 14.40
N GLY A 75 -14.45 3.06 13.14
CA GLY A 75 -14.74 2.25 11.96
C GLY A 75 -13.95 0.93 11.97
N THR A 76 -12.64 1.01 12.06
CA THR A 76 -11.77 -0.17 12.10
C THR A 76 -11.93 -1.00 13.37
N ALA A 77 -12.31 -0.39 14.49
CA ALA A 77 -12.68 -1.14 15.70
C ALA A 77 -13.94 -2.01 15.47
N ARG A 78 -14.96 -1.47 14.80
CA ARG A 78 -16.16 -2.25 14.42
C ARG A 78 -15.84 -3.38 13.44
N MET A 79 -14.89 -3.18 12.53
CA MET A 79 -14.45 -4.25 11.65
C MET A 79 -13.90 -5.46 12.41
N ASN A 80 -13.32 -5.25 13.61
CA ASN A 80 -12.80 -6.34 14.44
C ASN A 80 -13.87 -7.34 14.90
N GLU A 81 -15.14 -6.93 14.87
CA GLU A 81 -16.30 -7.75 15.27
C GLU A 81 -16.85 -8.58 14.11
N TRP A 82 -16.35 -8.40 12.88
CA TRP A 82 -16.84 -9.14 11.73
C TRP A 82 -16.42 -10.61 11.81
N THR A 83 -17.37 -11.47 11.50
CA THR A 83 -17.20 -12.92 11.48
C THR A 83 -17.39 -13.44 10.06
N GLU A 84 -17.06 -14.70 9.83
CA GLU A 84 -17.34 -15.39 8.57
C GLU A 84 -18.80 -15.21 8.17
N GLY A 85 -19.06 -14.96 6.89
CA GLY A 85 -20.39 -14.70 6.33
C GLY A 85 -20.88 -13.25 6.47
N THR A 86 -20.21 -12.38 7.26
CA THR A 86 -20.60 -10.96 7.33
C THR A 86 -20.60 -10.33 5.94
N ALA A 87 -21.76 -9.81 5.54
CA ALA A 87 -21.94 -9.14 4.25
C ALA A 87 -21.49 -7.68 4.32
N LEU A 88 -20.77 -7.20 3.30
CA LEU A 88 -20.33 -5.82 3.19
C LEU A 88 -20.36 -5.35 1.73
N GLN A 89 -20.50 -4.04 1.53
CA GLN A 89 -20.44 -3.41 0.21
C GLN A 89 -19.01 -2.96 -0.09
N VAL A 90 -18.49 -3.36 -1.25
CA VAL A 90 -17.15 -3.07 -1.73
C VAL A 90 -17.23 -2.28 -3.03
N LEU A 91 -16.72 -1.05 -3.01
CA LEU A 91 -16.55 -0.23 -4.21
C LEU A 91 -15.09 -0.35 -4.65
N GLY A 92 -14.85 -0.78 -5.88
CA GLY A 92 -13.49 -0.94 -6.41
C GLY A 92 -13.39 -1.89 -7.59
N PRO A 93 -12.17 -2.31 -7.95
CA PRO A 93 -10.91 -1.69 -7.55
C PRO A 93 -10.84 -0.24 -8.03
N LEU A 94 -10.14 0.62 -7.28
CA LEU A 94 -10.06 2.07 -7.48
C LEU A 94 -8.61 2.51 -7.64
N GLY A 95 -8.43 3.62 -8.35
CA GLY A 95 -7.14 4.26 -8.59
C GLY A 95 -6.23 3.51 -9.56
N ASN A 96 -5.05 4.09 -9.78
CA ASN A 96 -4.00 3.58 -10.66
C ASN A 96 -2.96 2.83 -9.82
N GLY A 97 -2.54 1.64 -10.31
CA GLY A 97 -1.59 0.77 -9.62
C GLY A 97 -0.14 1.07 -9.93
N PHE A 98 0.75 0.28 -9.33
CA PHE A 98 2.17 0.26 -9.68
C PHE A 98 2.40 -0.33 -11.08
N PRO A 99 3.42 0.13 -11.83
CA PRO A 99 3.88 -0.57 -13.01
C PRO A 99 4.48 -1.93 -12.63
N VAL A 100 4.29 -2.93 -13.48
CA VAL A 100 4.75 -4.31 -13.22
C VAL A 100 5.63 -4.86 -14.35
N ASP A 101 6.04 -4.02 -15.30
CA ASP A 101 6.76 -4.35 -16.53
C ASP A 101 8.24 -3.94 -16.50
N GLY A 102 8.72 -3.42 -15.38
CA GLY A 102 10.12 -3.00 -15.21
C GLY A 102 11.10 -4.17 -15.23
N THR A 103 12.30 -3.94 -15.78
CA THR A 103 13.41 -4.91 -15.83
C THR A 103 14.51 -4.64 -14.81
N ALA A 104 14.54 -3.45 -14.22
CA ALA A 104 15.47 -3.06 -13.16
C ALA A 104 15.26 -3.90 -11.89
N LEU A 105 16.26 -3.94 -11.01
CA LEU A 105 16.12 -4.59 -9.69
C LEU A 105 15.04 -3.88 -8.87
N PRO A 106 13.91 -4.54 -8.54
CA PRO A 106 12.88 -3.90 -7.76
C PRO A 106 13.29 -3.82 -6.28
N VAL A 107 13.17 -2.63 -5.71
CA VAL A 107 13.38 -2.38 -4.28
C VAL A 107 12.08 -1.85 -3.71
N LEU A 108 11.45 -2.65 -2.82
CA LEU A 108 10.19 -2.30 -2.17
C LEU A 108 10.49 -1.71 -0.79
N ILE A 109 9.96 -0.53 -0.49
CA ILE A 109 10.21 0.17 0.77
C ILE A 109 8.88 0.41 1.50
N ALA A 110 8.68 -0.28 2.62
CA ALA A 110 7.45 -0.25 3.38
C ALA A 110 7.60 0.43 4.75
N GLY A 111 6.58 1.19 5.15
CA GLY A 111 6.41 1.70 6.51
C GLY A 111 5.10 1.21 7.12
N GLY A 112 5.16 0.40 8.19
CA GLY A 112 3.98 -0.13 8.88
C GLY A 112 3.02 -0.85 7.91
N TYR A 113 1.72 -0.55 7.96
CA TYR A 113 0.73 -1.18 7.06
C TYR A 113 0.86 -0.79 5.58
N GLY A 114 1.76 0.14 5.23
CA GLY A 114 2.13 0.39 3.84
C GLY A 114 2.76 -0.82 3.12
N VAL A 115 3.11 -1.85 3.86
CA VAL A 115 3.55 -3.16 3.33
C VAL A 115 2.45 -3.85 2.50
N ALA A 116 1.16 -3.56 2.75
CA ALA A 116 0.04 -4.23 2.10
C ALA A 116 0.06 -4.15 0.56
N PRO A 117 0.04 -2.97 -0.09
CA PRO A 117 0.06 -2.90 -1.54
C PRO A 117 1.38 -3.39 -2.15
N LEU A 118 2.49 -3.34 -1.39
CA LEU A 118 3.79 -3.83 -1.83
C LEU A 118 3.87 -5.37 -1.80
N SER A 119 3.16 -6.04 -0.89
CA SER A 119 3.04 -7.50 -0.89
C SER A 119 2.31 -7.98 -2.15
N PHE A 120 1.23 -7.31 -2.54
CA PHE A 120 0.55 -7.63 -3.79
C PHE A 120 1.44 -7.34 -5.01
N LEU A 121 2.21 -6.25 -5.00
CA LEU A 121 3.18 -5.94 -6.04
C LEU A 121 4.25 -7.04 -6.15
N ALA A 122 4.82 -7.46 -5.02
CA ALA A 122 5.85 -8.50 -4.97
C ALA A 122 5.39 -9.82 -5.61
N SER A 123 4.10 -10.16 -5.52
CA SER A 123 3.51 -11.35 -6.13
C SER A 123 3.26 -11.22 -7.64
N ARG A 124 3.42 -10.04 -8.22
CA ARG A 124 3.10 -9.74 -9.63
C ARG A 124 4.30 -9.30 -10.46
N LEU A 125 5.39 -8.89 -9.82
CA LEU A 125 6.61 -8.52 -10.53
C LEU A 125 7.27 -9.73 -11.19
N PRO A 126 7.87 -9.56 -12.37
CA PRO A 126 8.45 -10.66 -13.14
C PRO A 126 9.76 -11.21 -12.54
N ARG A 127 10.39 -10.44 -11.64
CA ARG A 127 11.58 -10.85 -10.90
C ARG A 127 11.46 -10.45 -9.42
N THR A 128 12.14 -11.20 -8.57
CA THR A 128 12.31 -10.84 -7.16
C THR A 128 13.43 -9.80 -6.99
N GLY A 129 13.44 -9.14 -5.86
CA GLY A 129 14.42 -8.13 -5.49
C GLY A 129 14.55 -8.01 -3.98
N ILE A 130 14.60 -6.78 -3.47
CA ILE A 130 14.85 -6.50 -2.07
C ILE A 130 13.63 -5.79 -1.48
N VAL A 131 13.21 -6.22 -0.29
CA VAL A 131 12.17 -5.55 0.51
C VAL A 131 12.79 -4.95 1.75
N LEU A 132 12.62 -3.66 1.94
CA LEU A 132 13.02 -2.91 3.12
C LEU A 132 11.77 -2.59 3.94
N ILE A 133 11.64 -3.16 5.14
CA ILE A 133 10.48 -2.94 6.01
C ILE A 133 10.91 -2.12 7.21
N GLY A 134 10.25 -0.98 7.43
CA GLY A 134 10.47 -0.11 8.58
C GLY A 134 9.29 -0.08 9.53
N GLY A 135 9.59 -0.04 10.83
CA GLY A 135 8.63 0.11 11.90
C GLY A 135 9.18 0.97 13.04
N ARG A 136 8.32 1.36 13.98
CA ARG A 136 8.76 1.95 15.25
C ARG A 136 9.33 0.88 16.16
N THR A 137 8.65 -0.25 16.22
CA THR A 137 8.98 -1.44 17.02
C THR A 137 8.81 -2.70 16.18
N ALA A 138 9.18 -3.85 16.70
CA ALA A 138 8.99 -5.17 16.07
C ALA A 138 7.52 -5.45 15.70
N ASP A 139 6.55 -4.92 16.48
CA ASP A 139 5.12 -5.09 16.22
C ASP A 139 4.63 -4.41 14.93
N ASP A 140 5.36 -3.40 14.45
CA ASP A 140 5.06 -2.73 13.18
C ASP A 140 5.68 -3.44 11.95
N ILE A 141 6.47 -4.52 12.16
CA ILE A 141 7.08 -5.31 11.08
C ILE A 141 6.12 -6.44 10.68
N LEU A 142 5.33 -6.15 9.67
CA LEU A 142 4.21 -6.98 9.25
C LEU A 142 4.57 -7.85 8.06
N VAL A 143 3.97 -9.04 7.97
CA VAL A 143 3.93 -9.95 6.81
C VAL A 143 5.29 -10.21 6.14
N ARG A 144 6.38 -10.14 6.91
CA ARG A 144 7.75 -10.40 6.44
C ARG A 144 7.88 -11.76 5.74
N ASP A 145 7.23 -12.77 6.29
CA ASP A 145 7.32 -14.14 5.81
C ASP A 145 6.61 -14.34 4.46
N ASP A 146 5.67 -13.45 4.09
CA ASP A 146 5.04 -13.50 2.77
C ASP A 146 6.05 -13.16 1.67
N PHE A 147 6.89 -12.15 1.88
CA PHE A 147 7.95 -11.81 0.94
C PHE A 147 9.02 -12.89 0.86
N THR A 148 9.42 -13.47 2.00
CA THR A 148 10.39 -14.55 2.04
C THR A 148 9.89 -15.79 1.28
N ARG A 149 8.61 -16.14 1.42
CA ARG A 149 7.98 -17.24 0.66
C ARG A 149 7.95 -17.00 -0.85
N LEU A 150 7.89 -15.74 -1.26
CA LEU A 150 7.97 -15.34 -2.67
C LEU A 150 9.42 -15.24 -3.18
N GLY A 151 10.44 -15.55 -2.36
CA GLY A 151 11.85 -15.52 -2.73
C GLY A 151 12.50 -14.14 -2.69
N TRP A 152 11.88 -13.14 -2.02
CA TRP A 152 12.45 -11.81 -1.87
C TRP A 152 13.47 -11.77 -0.74
N GLU A 153 14.54 -10.98 -0.92
CA GLU A 153 15.44 -10.62 0.18
C GLU A 153 14.76 -9.59 1.08
N VAL A 154 14.61 -9.90 2.38
CA VAL A 154 13.94 -9.00 3.33
C VAL A 154 14.94 -8.42 4.32
N ARG A 155 15.01 -7.10 4.39
CA ARG A 155 15.77 -6.35 5.39
C ARG A 155 14.83 -5.52 6.25
N VAL A 156 15.11 -5.45 7.53
CA VAL A 156 14.23 -4.80 8.52
C VAL A 156 15.01 -3.75 9.31
N ALA A 157 14.32 -2.63 9.60
CA ALA A 157 14.78 -1.63 10.54
C ALA A 157 13.65 -1.23 11.49
N THR A 158 13.95 -1.11 12.78
CA THR A 158 13.03 -0.57 13.78
C THR A 158 13.68 0.61 14.51
N GLN A 159 12.89 1.63 14.83
CA GLN A 159 13.42 2.83 15.44
C GLN A 159 14.01 2.57 16.84
N ASP A 160 13.45 1.60 17.55
CA ASP A 160 13.86 1.19 18.90
C ASP A 160 14.89 0.04 18.92
N GLY A 161 15.30 -0.46 17.75
CA GLY A 161 16.23 -1.58 17.65
C GLY A 161 15.68 -2.95 18.05
N SER A 162 14.37 -3.07 18.31
CA SER A 162 13.74 -4.33 18.76
C SER A 162 13.74 -5.43 17.70
N LEU A 163 13.93 -5.08 16.41
CA LEU A 163 14.11 -6.05 15.31
C LEU A 163 14.92 -5.45 14.17
N GLY A 164 15.90 -6.20 13.68
CA GLY A 164 16.74 -5.78 12.55
C GLY A 164 17.72 -4.67 12.90
N LYS A 165 17.94 -3.72 11.98
CA LYS A 165 18.81 -2.56 12.20
C LYS A 165 18.07 -1.49 13.00
N GLU A 166 18.70 -0.95 14.03
CA GLU A 166 18.18 0.22 14.73
C GLU A 166 18.19 1.45 13.83
N GLY A 167 17.07 2.19 13.79
CA GLY A 167 16.91 3.43 13.06
C GLY A 167 15.79 3.39 12.01
N LEU A 168 15.80 4.37 11.12
CA LEU A 168 14.82 4.48 10.03
C LEU A 168 15.17 3.52 8.89
N VAL A 169 14.16 3.02 8.20
CA VAL A 169 14.33 2.13 7.02
C VAL A 169 15.14 2.78 5.89
N THR A 170 15.19 4.11 5.84
CA THR A 170 16.01 4.86 4.89
C THR A 170 17.51 4.58 5.05
N CYS A 171 17.98 4.22 6.25
CA CYS A 171 19.38 3.81 6.44
C CYS A 171 19.73 2.51 5.71
N LEU A 172 18.75 1.61 5.52
CA LEU A 172 18.92 0.41 4.72
C LEU A 172 18.94 0.74 3.22
N LEU A 173 18.10 1.70 2.81
CA LEU A 173 18.07 2.18 1.43
C LEU A 173 19.40 2.88 1.08
N ASP A 174 19.91 3.77 1.93
CA ASP A 174 21.19 4.46 1.72
C ASP A 174 22.34 3.45 1.54
N ALA A 175 22.45 2.47 2.43
CA ALA A 175 23.46 1.42 2.35
C ALA A 175 23.33 0.53 1.09
N LEU A 176 22.11 0.41 0.55
CA LEU A 176 21.86 -0.30 -0.71
C LEU A 176 22.30 0.55 -1.90
N LEU A 177 21.94 1.82 -1.92
CA LEU A 177 22.27 2.78 -2.98
C LEU A 177 23.79 2.97 -3.14
N GLU A 178 24.53 3.00 -2.02
CA GLU A 178 26.00 3.09 -2.03
C GLU A 178 26.68 1.87 -2.69
N LYS A 179 26.03 0.70 -2.66
CA LYS A 179 26.60 -0.57 -3.17
C LYS A 179 25.95 -1.03 -4.46
N ALA A 180 25.13 -0.20 -5.09
CA ALA A 180 24.37 -0.58 -6.27
C ALA A 180 25.26 -1.02 -7.43
N ALA A 181 25.14 -2.27 -7.86
CA ALA A 181 25.85 -2.85 -8.99
C ALA A 181 25.00 -2.92 -10.27
N GLU A 182 23.69 -2.75 -10.16
CA GLU A 182 22.73 -2.78 -11.28
C GLU A 182 21.68 -1.67 -11.13
N PRO A 183 21.01 -1.27 -12.21
CA PRO A 183 19.92 -0.31 -12.16
C PRO A 183 18.79 -0.78 -11.26
N MET A 184 18.31 0.09 -10.39
CA MET A 184 17.20 -0.19 -9.46
C MET A 184 15.96 0.63 -9.79
N GLU A 185 14.81 0.11 -9.40
CA GLU A 185 13.52 0.82 -9.41
C GLU A 185 12.90 0.74 -8.02
N LEU A 186 12.53 1.90 -7.46
CA LEU A 186 12.06 2.01 -6.09
C LEU A 186 10.54 2.07 -6.05
N PHE A 187 9.94 1.29 -5.15
CA PHE A 187 8.49 1.27 -4.91
C PHE A 187 8.25 1.47 -3.42
N ALA A 188 7.52 2.51 -3.04
CA ALA A 188 7.32 2.80 -1.64
C ALA A 188 5.84 3.02 -1.26
N CYS A 189 5.49 2.58 -0.05
CA CYS A 189 4.24 2.89 0.60
C CYS A 189 4.44 3.00 2.11
N GLY A 190 3.86 4.04 2.71
CA GLY A 190 3.99 4.33 4.13
C GLY A 190 3.70 5.80 4.45
N PRO A 191 4.14 6.30 5.62
CA PRO A 191 3.94 7.70 6.01
C PRO A 191 4.58 8.70 5.03
N ASP A 192 4.00 9.91 4.90
CA ASP A 192 4.47 10.97 3.99
C ASP A 192 5.98 11.25 4.13
N GLY A 193 6.52 11.24 5.36
CA GLY A 193 7.95 11.44 5.60
C GLY A 193 8.84 10.35 5.00
N LEU A 194 8.40 9.10 5.01
CA LEU A 194 9.09 8.00 4.34
C LEU A 194 9.02 8.18 2.82
N LEU A 195 7.83 8.45 2.29
CA LEU A 195 7.62 8.61 0.85
C LEU A 195 8.47 9.75 0.29
N ARG A 196 8.49 10.90 0.97
CA ARG A 196 9.36 12.03 0.60
C ARG A 196 10.82 11.63 0.62
N ALA A 197 11.29 11.00 1.69
CA ALA A 197 12.69 10.59 1.82
C ALA A 197 13.12 9.56 0.75
N VAL A 198 12.23 8.65 0.34
CA VAL A 198 12.49 7.71 -0.77
C VAL A 198 12.47 8.44 -2.11
N GLY A 199 11.51 9.35 -2.32
CA GLY A 199 11.42 10.15 -3.54
C GLY A 199 12.65 11.02 -3.77
N ASP A 200 13.14 11.71 -2.72
CA ASP A 200 14.34 12.54 -2.78
C ASP A 200 15.57 11.71 -3.18
N ARG A 201 15.71 10.49 -2.64
CA ARG A 201 16.79 9.55 -2.99
C ARG A 201 16.68 9.04 -4.42
N ALA A 202 15.47 8.68 -4.86
CA ALA A 202 15.24 8.27 -6.23
C ALA A 202 15.66 9.36 -7.21
N ILE A 203 15.30 10.61 -6.95
CA ILE A 203 15.66 11.76 -7.77
C ILE A 203 17.19 12.01 -7.74
N ALA A 204 17.81 12.01 -6.55
CA ALA A 204 19.24 12.26 -6.39
C ALA A 204 20.12 11.23 -7.10
N HIS A 205 19.68 9.97 -7.17
CA HIS A 205 20.38 8.88 -7.84
C HIS A 205 19.91 8.61 -9.28
N GLY A 206 19.03 9.45 -9.85
CA GLY A 206 18.53 9.29 -11.21
C GLY A 206 17.65 8.04 -11.41
N LEU A 207 17.11 7.47 -10.34
CA LEU A 207 16.27 6.27 -10.36
C LEU A 207 14.80 6.60 -10.61
N LYS A 208 14.05 5.62 -11.12
CA LYS A 208 12.59 5.65 -11.05
C LYS A 208 12.14 5.33 -9.63
N GLY A 209 11.21 6.10 -9.10
CA GLY A 209 10.60 5.88 -7.79
C GLY A 209 9.09 6.01 -7.89
N TRP A 210 8.35 4.98 -7.48
CA TRP A 210 6.90 4.93 -7.47
C TRP A 210 6.41 4.98 -6.02
N LEU A 211 5.64 6.00 -5.70
CA LEU A 211 5.20 6.30 -4.34
C LEU A 211 3.68 6.20 -4.25
N SER A 212 3.19 5.32 -3.39
CA SER A 212 1.75 5.17 -3.11
C SER A 212 1.35 6.09 -1.97
N LEU A 213 0.62 7.16 -2.31
CA LEU A 213 0.16 8.16 -1.35
C LEU A 213 -1.08 7.68 -0.59
N ASP A 214 -1.09 7.90 0.74
CA ASP A 214 -2.25 7.71 1.59
C ASP A 214 -2.81 9.08 1.98
N LYS A 215 -3.99 9.44 1.43
CA LYS A 215 -4.70 10.68 1.75
C LYS A 215 -6.10 10.38 2.27
N ARG A 216 -6.64 11.29 3.07
CA ARG A 216 -8.04 11.19 3.50
C ARG A 216 -8.95 11.22 2.29
N MET A 217 -9.79 10.20 2.17
CA MET A 217 -10.72 10.05 1.06
C MET A 217 -12.17 10.10 1.57
N VAL A 218 -13.05 10.74 0.81
CA VAL A 218 -14.49 10.78 1.06
C VAL A 218 -15.20 9.95 0.00
N CYS A 219 -15.17 10.34 -1.28
CA CYS A 219 -15.87 9.63 -2.35
C CYS A 219 -15.07 8.46 -2.94
N GLY A 220 -13.74 8.55 -3.01
CA GLY A 220 -12.86 7.56 -3.63
C GLY A 220 -12.89 7.49 -5.17
N VAL A 221 -13.68 8.35 -5.82
CA VAL A 221 -13.98 8.33 -7.28
C VAL A 221 -13.75 9.69 -7.95
N GLY A 222 -12.92 10.55 -7.36
CA GLY A 222 -12.52 11.81 -7.97
C GLY A 222 -13.53 12.97 -7.89
N ALA A 223 -14.71 12.79 -7.30
CA ALA A 223 -15.78 13.78 -7.36
C ALA A 223 -15.70 14.89 -6.29
N CYS A 224 -15.21 14.58 -5.06
CA CYS A 224 -15.36 15.48 -3.90
C CYS A 224 -14.13 16.37 -3.62
N LEU A 225 -13.01 16.18 -4.30
CA LEU A 225 -11.75 16.92 -4.14
C LEU A 225 -11.14 16.88 -2.71
N ALA A 226 -11.49 15.88 -1.89
CA ALA A 226 -10.97 15.77 -0.52
C ALA A 226 -9.53 15.22 -0.47
N CYS A 227 -9.10 14.43 -1.46
CA CYS A 227 -7.81 13.76 -1.50
C CYS A 227 -6.81 14.40 -2.47
N VAL A 228 -6.84 15.72 -2.60
CA VAL A 228 -5.99 16.44 -3.55
C VAL A 228 -4.52 16.43 -3.14
N GLN A 229 -3.64 16.40 -4.15
CA GLN A 229 -2.19 16.50 -4.05
C GLN A 229 -1.69 17.45 -5.15
N LYS A 230 -0.74 18.32 -4.81
CA LYS A 230 -0.01 19.08 -5.82
C LYS A 230 0.93 18.16 -6.59
N LEU A 231 0.84 18.21 -7.91
CA LEU A 231 1.61 17.39 -8.83
C LEU A 231 2.29 18.29 -9.88
N ARG A 232 3.37 17.78 -10.48
CA ARG A 232 4.13 18.44 -11.55
C ARG A 232 4.12 17.57 -12.80
N ARG A 233 3.87 18.18 -13.94
CA ARG A 233 3.98 17.53 -15.25
C ARG A 233 5.43 17.52 -15.73
N PRO A 234 5.76 16.71 -16.76
CA PRO A 234 7.10 16.69 -17.34
C PRO A 234 7.59 18.03 -17.88
N ASP A 235 6.69 18.92 -18.28
CA ASP A 235 7.00 20.28 -18.73
C ASP A 235 7.27 21.28 -17.57
N GLY A 236 7.21 20.80 -16.31
CA GLY A 236 7.42 21.61 -15.12
C GLY A 236 6.17 22.30 -14.57
N THR A 237 5.04 22.30 -15.29
CA THR A 237 3.80 22.94 -14.82
C THR A 237 3.18 22.17 -13.65
N GLU A 238 2.71 22.90 -12.65
CA GLU A 238 2.02 22.31 -11.50
C GLU A 238 0.52 22.26 -11.72
N TRP A 239 -0.09 21.24 -11.17
CA TRP A 239 -1.53 21.04 -11.17
C TRP A 239 -1.97 20.33 -9.89
N THR A 240 -3.28 20.31 -9.64
CA THR A 240 -3.86 19.63 -8.49
C THR A 240 -4.51 18.33 -8.94
N GLY A 241 -3.92 17.20 -8.58
CA GLY A 241 -4.45 15.86 -8.84
C GLY A 241 -5.24 15.33 -7.65
N ARG A 242 -6.04 14.30 -7.91
CA ARG A 242 -6.86 13.59 -6.91
C ARG A 242 -6.26 12.22 -6.68
N VAL A 243 -5.76 11.97 -5.47
CA VAL A 243 -5.07 10.71 -5.15
C VAL A 243 -5.94 9.48 -5.42
N CYS A 244 -7.26 9.58 -5.25
CA CYS A 244 -8.16 8.45 -5.48
C CYS A 244 -8.41 8.10 -6.96
N GLU A 245 -8.16 9.03 -7.89
CA GLU A 245 -8.43 8.85 -9.33
C GLU A 245 -7.16 8.92 -10.17
N ASP A 246 -6.34 9.97 -9.93
CA ASP A 246 -5.11 10.20 -10.67
C ASP A 246 -3.94 9.36 -10.12
N GLY A 247 -4.04 8.88 -8.84
CA GLY A 247 -3.14 7.97 -8.13
C GLY A 247 -3.85 6.69 -7.68
N PRO A 248 -3.51 6.12 -6.53
CA PRO A 248 -2.63 6.62 -5.48
C PRO A 248 -1.13 6.52 -5.77
N VAL A 249 -0.73 5.79 -6.80
CA VAL A 249 0.66 5.61 -7.18
C VAL A 249 1.09 6.71 -8.15
N PHE A 250 2.17 7.40 -7.80
CA PHE A 250 2.77 8.44 -8.63
C PHE A 250 4.28 8.24 -8.76
N GLU A 251 4.83 8.67 -9.88
CA GLU A 251 6.28 8.76 -10.01
C GLU A 251 6.81 9.90 -9.11
N SER A 252 7.93 9.68 -8.45
CA SER A 252 8.48 10.55 -7.41
C SER A 252 8.68 12.01 -7.87
N ARG A 253 9.10 12.21 -9.13
CA ARG A 253 9.29 13.56 -9.71
C ARG A 253 7.99 14.32 -9.93
N ALA A 254 6.88 13.60 -10.03
CA ALA A 254 5.58 14.21 -10.21
C ALA A 254 4.99 14.79 -8.91
N ILE A 255 5.48 14.41 -7.73
CA ILE A 255 4.92 14.84 -6.46
C ILE A 255 5.58 16.14 -5.98
N VAL A 256 4.75 17.13 -5.67
CA VAL A 256 5.18 18.39 -5.02
C VAL A 256 4.84 18.29 -3.53
N TRP A 257 5.86 18.22 -2.70
CA TRP A 257 5.75 18.05 -1.23
C TRP A 257 5.55 19.38 -0.50
#